data_efb45f30ff37f2e6e000bbde580d884b
#
_entry.id   efb45f30ff37f2e6e000bbde580d884b
#
_cell.length_a   1.000
_cell.length_b   1.000
_cell.length_c   1.000
_cell.angle_alpha   90.00
_cell.angle_beta   90.00
_cell.angle_gamma   90.00
#
_symmetry.space_group_name_H-M   'P 1'
#
loop_
_entity.id
_entity.type
_entity.pdbx_description
1 polymer ?
#
loop_
_entity_poly.entity_id
_entity_poly.type
_entity_poly.pdbx_seq_one_letter_code
_entity_poly.pdbx_strand_id
1 'polypeptide(L)'
;ATALQRQGQLALWVPSRGQEAAQVGSALAYAPNDYIFPSYREHAVALARGVDFRDLITIFRGTTTHGWDMKAHNFHTYTKVLAAQTLHAVGYAMGLNFDADIEAETGKRPTGQGQATDPATDAQKPAVAVYFGDGSSSEGDAHESMVFAASYDAPVLFFVQNNRWAISVPFEVQSRVPISTRAAGYGFEGLRVDGNDILGVLAVTRYAMEKIRAGE
;
A
#
# COMPACT_ATOMS: atom_id res chain seq x y z
N ALA A 1 17.01 15.65 1.21
CA ALA A 1 16.78 15.68 -0.24
C ALA A 1 17.28 16.97 -0.88
N THR A 2 16.78 18.16 -0.48
CA THR A 2 17.12 19.46 -1.12
C THR A 2 18.63 19.75 -1.19
N ALA A 3 19.39 19.47 -0.11
CA ALA A 3 20.85 19.67 -0.12
C ALA A 3 21.53 18.77 -1.16
N LEU A 4 21.11 17.52 -1.28
CA LEU A 4 21.64 16.58 -2.26
C LEU A 4 21.27 16.97 -3.70
N GLN A 5 20.06 17.50 -3.91
CA GLN A 5 19.67 18.03 -5.23
C GLN A 5 20.54 19.21 -5.64
N ARG A 6 20.76 20.17 -4.73
CA ARG A 6 21.63 21.32 -4.98
C ARG A 6 23.10 20.94 -5.29
N GLN A 7 23.54 19.79 -4.78
CA GLN A 7 24.87 19.25 -5.05
C GLN A 7 24.94 18.34 -6.29
N GLY A 8 23.85 18.20 -7.03
CA GLY A 8 23.74 17.29 -8.17
C GLY A 8 23.81 15.79 -7.80
N GLN A 9 23.66 15.47 -6.52
CA GLN A 9 23.74 14.09 -6.01
C GLN A 9 22.39 13.36 -6.04
N LEU A 10 21.29 14.08 -6.25
CA LEU A 10 19.93 13.55 -6.28
C LEU A 10 19.19 14.18 -7.46
N ALA A 11 18.96 13.40 -8.50
CA ALA A 11 18.31 13.88 -9.72
C ALA A 11 16.80 14.12 -9.52
N LEU A 12 16.15 13.24 -8.77
CA LEU A 12 14.71 13.28 -8.50
C LEU A 12 14.45 13.07 -7.02
N TRP A 13 13.48 13.78 -6.49
CA TRP A 13 12.87 13.49 -5.21
C TRP A 13 11.38 13.81 -5.29
N VAL A 14 10.54 12.85 -4.95
CA VAL A 14 9.10 13.01 -4.94
C VAL A 14 8.68 13.48 -3.54
N PRO A 15 8.18 14.71 -3.38
CA PRO A 15 7.79 15.22 -2.08
C PRO A 15 6.49 14.57 -1.60
N SER A 16 6.40 14.30 -0.29
CA SER A 16 5.18 13.84 0.39
C SER A 16 4.48 14.96 1.18
N ARG A 17 4.88 16.20 0.96
CA ARG A 17 4.33 17.35 1.68
C ARG A 17 2.81 17.44 1.52
N GLY A 18 2.11 17.52 2.67
CA GLY A 18 0.65 17.54 2.74
C GLY A 18 -0.01 16.16 2.70
N GLN A 19 0.78 15.07 2.71
CA GLN A 19 0.29 13.69 2.75
C GLN A 19 0.85 12.90 3.94
N GLU A 20 1.53 13.58 4.87
CA GLU A 20 2.21 12.95 5.99
C GLU A 20 1.23 12.29 6.95
N ALA A 21 0.12 12.97 7.27
CA ALA A 21 -0.88 12.43 8.19
C ALA A 21 -1.56 11.19 7.62
N ALA A 22 -1.85 11.16 6.32
CA ALA A 22 -2.39 9.99 5.64
C ALA A 22 -1.42 8.81 5.73
N GLN A 23 -0.13 9.03 5.50
CA GLN A 23 0.89 7.98 5.52
C GLN A 23 1.20 7.49 6.93
N VAL A 24 1.39 8.39 7.89
CA VAL A 24 1.69 8.01 9.27
C VAL A 24 0.47 7.36 9.94
N GLY A 25 -0.72 7.95 9.77
CA GLY A 25 -1.96 7.41 10.34
C GLY A 25 -2.25 6.00 9.86
N SER A 26 -2.16 5.74 8.55
CA SER A 26 -2.37 4.41 8.00
C SER A 26 -1.26 3.43 8.41
N ALA A 27 0.00 3.85 8.39
CA ALA A 27 1.12 2.97 8.76
C ALA A 27 1.02 2.45 10.20
N LEU A 28 0.48 3.24 11.13
CA LEU A 28 0.26 2.85 12.52
C LEU A 28 -0.94 1.89 12.73
N ALA A 29 -1.73 1.68 11.69
CA ALA A 29 -2.86 0.75 11.72
C ALA A 29 -2.47 -0.68 11.33
N TYR A 30 -1.37 -0.85 10.61
CA TYR A 30 -0.95 -2.15 10.09
C TYR A 30 -0.27 -3.01 11.16
N ALA A 31 -0.56 -4.29 11.13
CA ALA A 31 0.16 -5.29 11.92
C ALA A 31 1.58 -5.52 11.34
N PRO A 32 2.53 -6.00 12.15
CA PRO A 32 3.88 -6.30 11.66
C PRO A 32 3.94 -7.30 10.50
N ASN A 33 3.01 -8.27 10.45
CA ASN A 33 2.90 -9.28 9.40
C ASN A 33 2.09 -8.85 8.17
N ASP A 34 1.49 -7.66 8.16
CA ASP A 34 0.86 -7.11 6.96
C ASP A 34 1.92 -6.73 5.92
N TYR A 35 1.65 -6.99 4.65
CA TYR A 35 2.56 -6.64 3.57
C TYR A 35 2.07 -5.40 2.81
N ILE A 36 2.97 -4.47 2.53
CA ILE A 36 2.66 -3.16 1.96
C ILE A 36 3.24 -3.01 0.56
N PHE A 37 2.40 -2.66 -0.40
CA PHE A 37 2.80 -2.30 -1.76
C PHE A 37 2.69 -0.78 -1.94
N PRO A 38 3.81 -0.04 -1.88
CA PRO A 38 3.81 1.40 -2.09
C PRO A 38 3.76 1.75 -3.58
N SER A 39 3.41 2.99 -3.88
CA SER A 39 3.74 3.62 -5.15
C SER A 39 5.20 4.11 -5.13
N TYR A 40 5.42 5.41 -5.18
CA TYR A 40 6.77 5.99 -5.13
C TYR A 40 6.86 7.17 -4.14
N ARG A 41 5.83 7.37 -3.32
CA ARG A 41 5.70 8.55 -2.45
C ARG A 41 5.57 8.20 -0.97
N GLU A 42 5.40 6.97 -0.61
CA GLU A 42 5.04 6.50 0.74
C GLU A 42 6.26 6.46 1.68
N HIS A 43 7.00 7.60 1.74
CA HIS A 43 8.22 7.71 2.52
C HIS A 43 7.98 7.54 4.02
N ALA A 44 6.89 8.11 4.54
CA ALA A 44 6.57 7.99 5.97
C ALA A 44 6.10 6.58 6.33
N VAL A 45 5.42 5.87 5.41
CA VAL A 45 5.08 4.45 5.59
C VAL A 45 6.34 3.59 5.63
N ALA A 46 7.28 3.82 4.69
CA ALA A 46 8.57 3.11 4.68
C ALA A 46 9.32 3.28 6.00
N LEU A 47 9.41 4.52 6.51
CA LEU A 47 10.07 4.81 7.79
C LEU A 47 9.36 4.12 8.97
N ALA A 48 8.03 4.11 8.97
CA ALA A 48 7.24 3.41 10.00
C ALA A 48 7.44 1.88 9.95
N ARG A 49 7.76 1.33 8.77
CA ARG A 49 8.14 -0.09 8.58
C ARG A 49 9.61 -0.37 8.86
N GLY A 50 10.37 0.63 9.34
CA GLY A 50 11.78 0.48 9.72
C GLY A 50 12.79 0.57 8.57
N VAL A 51 12.36 1.00 7.37
CA VAL A 51 13.28 1.26 6.26
C VAL A 51 14.15 2.47 6.58
N ASP A 52 15.47 2.36 6.41
CA ASP A 52 16.38 3.48 6.63
C ASP A 52 16.17 4.56 5.56
N PHE A 53 16.14 5.83 5.98
CA PHE A 53 15.98 6.96 5.06
C PHE A 53 17.09 7.02 3.99
N ARG A 54 18.30 6.51 4.29
CA ARG A 54 19.40 6.41 3.33
C ARG A 54 19.03 5.48 2.16
N ASP A 55 18.36 4.38 2.44
CA ASP A 55 17.94 3.41 1.43
C ASP A 55 16.90 4.02 0.48
N LEU A 56 15.97 4.82 1.01
CA LEU A 56 15.04 5.60 0.18
C LEU A 56 15.77 6.55 -0.77
N ILE A 57 16.82 7.24 -0.28
CA ILE A 57 17.60 8.16 -1.11
C ILE A 57 18.37 7.41 -2.21
N THR A 58 18.90 6.24 -1.96
CA THR A 58 19.69 5.47 -2.95
C THR A 58 18.87 5.10 -4.18
N ILE A 59 17.57 4.78 -4.01
CA ILE A 59 16.65 4.53 -5.13
C ILE A 59 16.51 5.78 -6.01
N PHE A 60 16.31 6.95 -5.40
CA PHE A 60 16.15 8.21 -6.14
C PHE A 60 17.46 8.75 -6.71
N ARG A 61 18.60 8.26 -6.23
CA ARG A 61 19.91 8.47 -6.86
C ARG A 61 20.18 7.54 -8.04
N GLY A 62 19.40 6.47 -8.18
CA GLY A 62 19.60 5.45 -9.20
C GLY A 62 20.83 4.55 -8.94
N THR A 63 21.30 4.48 -7.70
CA THR A 63 22.46 3.65 -7.32
C THR A 63 22.06 2.21 -6.96
N THR A 64 20.78 1.97 -6.76
CA THR A 64 20.20 0.65 -6.52
C THR A 64 18.79 0.57 -7.11
N THR A 65 18.34 -0.65 -7.41
CA THR A 65 16.98 -0.91 -7.91
C THR A 65 15.99 -1.21 -6.80
N HIS A 66 16.44 -1.75 -5.66
CA HIS A 66 15.56 -2.23 -4.58
C HIS A 66 15.63 -1.36 -3.31
N GLY A 67 16.78 -0.79 -2.98
CA GLY A 67 17.00 0.09 -1.83
C GLY A 67 17.09 -0.67 -0.50
N TRP A 68 16.13 -1.52 -0.17
CA TRP A 68 16.01 -2.26 1.10
C TRP A 68 15.63 -3.72 0.88
N ASP A 69 15.72 -4.53 1.94
CA ASP A 69 15.19 -5.89 1.97
C ASP A 69 13.66 -5.83 2.18
N MET A 70 12.92 -6.15 1.12
CA MET A 70 11.46 -6.11 1.11
C MET A 70 10.83 -7.08 2.11
N LYS A 71 11.46 -8.24 2.36
CA LYS A 71 10.95 -9.25 3.30
C LYS A 71 11.18 -8.82 4.74
N ALA A 72 12.35 -8.27 5.05
CA ALA A 72 12.67 -7.82 6.40
C ALA A 72 11.72 -6.71 6.89
N HIS A 73 11.19 -5.90 5.97
CA HIS A 73 10.30 -4.78 6.30
C HIS A 73 8.83 -5.04 5.98
N ASN A 74 8.48 -6.17 5.33
CA ASN A 74 7.16 -6.40 4.75
C ASN A 74 6.67 -5.17 3.96
N PHE A 75 7.60 -4.58 3.21
CA PHE A 75 7.40 -3.35 2.46
C PHE A 75 8.06 -3.48 1.08
N HIS A 76 7.22 -3.54 0.04
CA HIS A 76 7.68 -3.73 -1.33
C HIS A 76 8.51 -2.55 -1.83
N THR A 77 9.32 -2.78 -2.89
CA THR A 77 10.05 -1.68 -3.52
C THR A 77 9.10 -0.67 -4.16
N TYR A 78 9.56 0.57 -4.32
CA TYR A 78 8.77 1.60 -4.99
C TYR A 78 8.47 1.25 -6.45
N THR A 79 7.20 1.40 -6.81
CA THR A 79 6.73 1.23 -8.19
C THR A 79 6.46 2.59 -8.80
N LYS A 80 7.17 2.90 -9.90
CA LYS A 80 7.05 4.18 -10.61
C LYS A 80 6.05 4.14 -11.75
N VAL A 81 5.74 2.95 -12.26
CA VAL A 81 4.67 2.73 -13.25
C VAL A 81 3.33 2.80 -12.53
N LEU A 82 2.47 3.72 -12.97
CA LEU A 82 1.20 3.99 -12.29
C LEU A 82 0.32 2.73 -12.25
N ALA A 83 -0.22 2.44 -11.08
CA ALA A 83 -1.10 1.32 -10.77
C ALA A 83 -0.51 -0.11 -10.89
N ALA A 84 0.68 -0.31 -11.48
CA ALA A 84 1.23 -1.65 -11.68
C ALA A 84 1.36 -2.46 -10.36
N GLN A 85 1.61 -1.80 -9.23
CA GLN A 85 1.69 -2.45 -7.92
C GLN A 85 0.35 -3.02 -7.44
N THR A 86 -0.79 -2.54 -7.97
CA THR A 86 -2.11 -2.98 -7.51
C THR A 86 -2.39 -4.44 -7.86
N LEU A 87 -2.06 -4.87 -9.08
CA LEU A 87 -2.16 -6.28 -9.50
C LEU A 87 -1.21 -7.17 -8.71
N HIS A 88 0.04 -6.72 -8.46
CA HIS A 88 0.99 -7.46 -7.63
C HIS A 88 0.49 -7.63 -6.20
N ALA A 89 -0.10 -6.58 -5.62
CA ALA A 89 -0.67 -6.61 -4.28
C ALA A 89 -1.82 -7.62 -4.17
N VAL A 90 -2.72 -7.61 -5.14
CA VAL A 90 -3.83 -8.56 -5.18
C VAL A 90 -3.33 -9.99 -5.38
N GLY A 91 -2.39 -10.24 -6.29
CA GLY A 91 -1.79 -11.55 -6.47
C GLY A 91 -1.11 -12.07 -5.19
N TYR A 92 -0.42 -11.18 -4.46
CA TYR A 92 0.17 -11.53 -3.16
C TYR A 92 -0.93 -11.86 -2.12
N ALA A 93 -2.00 -11.06 -2.07
CA ALA A 93 -3.13 -11.30 -1.16
C ALA A 93 -3.86 -12.62 -1.47
N MET A 94 -4.06 -12.95 -2.75
CA MET A 94 -4.58 -14.26 -3.16
C MET A 94 -3.67 -15.40 -2.68
N GLY A 95 -2.35 -15.22 -2.78
CA GLY A 95 -1.37 -16.18 -2.25
C GLY A 95 -1.51 -16.41 -0.75
N LEU A 96 -1.85 -15.37 0.05
CA LEU A 96 -2.12 -15.53 1.48
C LEU A 96 -3.32 -16.46 1.75
N ASN A 97 -4.39 -16.35 0.94
CA ASN A 97 -5.54 -17.24 1.06
C ASN A 97 -5.16 -18.67 0.69
N PHE A 98 -4.46 -18.88 -0.42
CA PHE A 98 -4.01 -20.23 -0.82
C PHE A 98 -3.08 -20.87 0.20
N ASP A 99 -2.18 -20.11 0.80
CA ASP A 99 -1.31 -20.61 1.88
C ASP A 99 -2.12 -21.03 3.11
N ALA A 100 -3.16 -20.28 3.47
CA ALA A 100 -4.05 -20.60 4.57
C ALA A 100 -4.87 -21.88 4.28
N ASP A 101 -5.36 -22.06 3.05
CA ASP A 101 -6.08 -23.26 2.62
C ASP A 101 -5.16 -24.49 2.67
N ILE A 102 -3.93 -24.39 2.16
CA ILE A 102 -2.94 -25.46 2.22
C ILE A 102 -2.61 -25.82 3.68
N GLU A 103 -2.44 -24.81 4.54
CA GLU A 103 -2.18 -25.05 5.96
C GLU A 103 -3.36 -25.77 6.65
N ALA A 104 -4.59 -25.36 6.32
CA ALA A 104 -5.80 -26.01 6.85
C ALA A 104 -5.93 -27.48 6.40
N GLU A 105 -5.59 -27.77 5.14
CA GLU A 105 -5.69 -29.12 4.57
C GLU A 105 -4.54 -30.04 5.05
N THR A 106 -3.32 -29.50 5.14
CA THR A 106 -2.11 -30.33 5.31
C THR A 106 -1.52 -30.26 6.72
N GLY A 107 -1.96 -29.30 7.54
CA GLY A 107 -1.37 -28.99 8.83
C GLY A 107 0.05 -28.37 8.73
N LYS A 108 0.47 -27.96 7.53
CA LYS A 108 1.81 -27.42 7.28
C LYS A 108 1.68 -26.06 6.58
N ARG A 109 2.23 -25.04 7.22
CA ARG A 109 2.33 -23.71 6.60
C ARG A 109 3.37 -23.73 5.47
N PRO A 110 3.02 -23.28 4.26
CA PRO A 110 3.99 -23.17 3.17
C PRO A 110 5.16 -22.24 3.54
N THR A 111 6.37 -22.67 3.19
CA THR A 111 7.58 -21.88 3.42
C THR A 111 7.77 -20.89 2.29
N GLY A 112 7.79 -19.59 2.58
CA GLY A 112 8.14 -18.58 1.54
C GLY A 112 7.59 -17.19 1.73
N GLN A 113 6.52 -17.03 2.48
CA GLN A 113 5.96 -15.71 2.80
C GLN A 113 6.50 -15.21 4.14
N GLY A 114 6.66 -13.90 4.29
CA GLY A 114 7.30 -13.27 5.43
C GLY A 114 6.89 -13.91 6.76
N GLN A 115 7.80 -14.67 7.33
CA GLN A 115 7.57 -15.27 8.63
C GLN A 115 7.55 -14.14 9.65
N ALA A 116 6.40 -13.86 10.22
CA ALA A 116 6.37 -13.18 11.51
C ALA A 116 7.14 -14.08 12.50
N THR A 117 8.21 -13.56 13.02
CA THR A 117 9.08 -14.28 13.98
C THR A 117 8.60 -14.14 15.42
N ASP A 118 7.48 -13.43 15.63
CA ASP A 118 6.90 -13.14 16.93
C ASP A 118 5.52 -13.82 17.05
N PRO A 119 5.34 -14.76 18.03
CA PRO A 119 4.05 -15.42 18.27
C PRO A 119 2.88 -14.45 18.53
N ALA A 120 3.15 -13.26 19.04
CA ALA A 120 2.13 -12.24 19.24
C ALA A 120 1.62 -11.63 17.93
N THR A 121 2.43 -11.65 16.85
CA THR A 121 2.05 -11.18 15.53
C THR A 121 1.44 -12.26 14.65
N ASP A 122 1.69 -13.54 14.96
CA ASP A 122 1.06 -14.70 14.30
C ASP A 122 -0.42 -14.87 14.70
N ALA A 123 -0.89 -14.16 15.72
CA ALA A 123 -2.28 -14.24 16.17
C ALA A 123 -3.27 -13.56 15.22
N GLN A 124 -2.82 -12.71 14.32
CA GLN A 124 -3.67 -12.02 13.35
C GLN A 124 -3.43 -12.55 11.93
N LYS A 125 -4.51 -12.79 11.18
CA LYS A 125 -4.40 -13.09 9.76
C LYS A 125 -3.69 -11.94 9.06
N PRO A 126 -2.62 -12.22 8.27
CA PRO A 126 -1.95 -11.18 7.50
C PRO A 126 -2.89 -10.64 6.41
N ALA A 127 -2.75 -9.35 6.12
CA ALA A 127 -3.44 -8.70 5.02
C ALA A 127 -2.46 -7.84 4.23
N VAL A 128 -2.93 -7.33 3.10
CA VAL A 128 -2.13 -6.51 2.20
C VAL A 128 -2.69 -5.10 2.15
N ALA A 129 -1.81 -4.10 2.11
CA ALA A 129 -2.21 -2.74 1.78
C ALA A 129 -1.48 -2.28 0.51
N VAL A 130 -2.22 -1.68 -0.42
CA VAL A 130 -1.66 -1.13 -1.65
C VAL A 130 -1.97 0.36 -1.75
N TYR A 131 -0.92 1.15 -1.95
CA TYR A 131 -1.01 2.61 -2.08
C TYR A 131 -0.96 3.04 -3.53
N PHE A 132 -1.83 3.95 -3.91
CA PHE A 132 -1.79 4.61 -5.20
C PHE A 132 -2.47 5.99 -5.15
N GLY A 133 -2.18 6.83 -6.14
CA GLY A 133 -2.75 8.18 -6.25
C GLY A 133 -4.05 8.21 -7.04
N ASP A 134 -4.71 9.37 -7.02
CA ASP A 134 -5.91 9.63 -7.82
C ASP A 134 -5.65 9.45 -9.33
N GLY A 135 -4.49 9.85 -9.83
CA GLY A 135 -4.10 9.60 -11.22
C GLY A 135 -4.05 8.11 -11.57
N SER A 136 -3.46 7.30 -10.70
CA SER A 136 -3.40 5.85 -10.88
C SER A 136 -4.78 5.18 -10.87
N SER A 137 -5.77 5.79 -10.23
CA SER A 137 -7.14 5.26 -10.20
C SER A 137 -7.84 5.29 -11.56
N SER A 138 -7.23 5.88 -12.58
CA SER A 138 -7.72 5.92 -13.95
C SER A 138 -7.06 4.88 -14.86
N GLU A 139 -6.03 4.17 -14.36
CA GLU A 139 -5.34 3.11 -15.10
C GLU A 139 -6.16 1.80 -15.06
N GLY A 140 -6.08 1.01 -16.15
CA GLY A 140 -6.74 -0.28 -16.25
C GLY A 140 -6.34 -1.24 -15.13
N ASP A 141 -5.05 -1.31 -14.81
CA ASP A 141 -4.50 -2.17 -13.76
C ASP A 141 -5.19 -1.96 -12.41
N ALA A 142 -5.55 -0.71 -12.05
CA ALA A 142 -6.28 -0.43 -10.82
C ALA A 142 -7.70 -1.01 -10.84
N HIS A 143 -8.39 -0.94 -11.97
CA HIS A 143 -9.73 -1.50 -12.14
C HIS A 143 -9.71 -3.03 -12.13
N GLU A 144 -8.80 -3.62 -12.89
CA GLU A 144 -8.64 -5.07 -12.98
C GLU A 144 -8.25 -5.67 -11.63
N SER A 145 -7.36 -5.01 -10.89
CA SER A 145 -6.96 -5.46 -9.55
C SER A 145 -8.14 -5.51 -8.58
N MET A 146 -9.05 -4.52 -8.63
CA MET A 146 -10.25 -4.52 -7.81
C MET A 146 -11.22 -5.64 -8.20
N VAL A 147 -11.36 -5.94 -9.50
CA VAL A 147 -12.16 -7.07 -9.99
C VAL A 147 -11.60 -8.40 -9.47
N PHE A 148 -10.27 -8.60 -9.59
CA PHE A 148 -9.64 -9.81 -9.06
C PHE A 148 -9.77 -9.92 -7.54
N ALA A 149 -9.56 -8.82 -6.82
CA ALA A 149 -9.69 -8.81 -5.37
C ALA A 149 -11.09 -9.23 -4.92
N ALA A 150 -12.14 -8.71 -5.56
CA ALA A 150 -13.52 -9.10 -5.30
C ALA A 150 -13.82 -10.56 -5.66
N SER A 151 -13.30 -11.03 -6.82
CA SER A 151 -13.58 -12.37 -7.31
C SER A 151 -12.91 -13.49 -6.51
N TYR A 152 -11.83 -13.18 -5.81
CA TYR A 152 -11.03 -14.14 -5.04
C TYR A 152 -11.02 -13.85 -3.54
N ASP A 153 -11.88 -12.96 -3.06
CA ASP A 153 -11.96 -12.54 -1.66
C ASP A 153 -10.56 -12.21 -1.08
N ALA A 154 -9.74 -11.54 -1.90
CA ALA A 154 -8.36 -11.27 -1.55
C ALA A 154 -8.26 -10.26 -0.39
N PRO A 155 -7.51 -10.55 0.71
CA PRO A 155 -7.42 -9.69 1.88
C PRO A 155 -6.56 -8.45 1.60
N VAL A 156 -7.09 -7.48 0.84
CA VAL A 156 -6.35 -6.30 0.38
C VAL A 156 -7.09 -5.00 0.68
N LEU A 157 -6.38 -4.04 1.24
CA LEU A 157 -6.80 -2.64 1.39
C LEU A 157 -6.26 -1.80 0.23
N PHE A 158 -7.14 -1.22 -0.55
CA PHE A 158 -6.82 -0.21 -1.57
C PHE A 158 -6.78 1.18 -0.93
N PHE A 159 -5.59 1.67 -0.60
CA PHE A 159 -5.40 2.97 0.03
C PHE A 159 -5.11 4.06 -1.02
N VAL A 160 -6.11 4.88 -1.32
CA VAL A 160 -6.00 5.92 -2.34
C VAL A 160 -5.63 7.27 -1.71
N GLN A 161 -4.47 7.81 -2.06
CA GLN A 161 -4.05 9.14 -1.68
C GLN A 161 -4.50 10.14 -2.77
N ASN A 162 -5.66 10.77 -2.57
CA ASN A 162 -6.17 11.76 -3.49
C ASN A 162 -5.62 13.15 -3.14
N ASN A 163 -4.54 13.55 -3.77
CA ASN A 163 -3.98 14.90 -3.67
C ASN A 163 -4.62 15.88 -4.68
N ARG A 164 -5.64 15.42 -5.42
CA ARG A 164 -6.44 16.16 -6.38
C ARG A 164 -5.72 16.57 -7.67
N TRP A 165 -4.52 16.05 -7.91
CA TRP A 165 -3.73 16.37 -9.10
C TRP A 165 -2.97 15.16 -9.62
N ALA A 166 -3.18 14.80 -10.88
CA ALA A 166 -2.32 13.89 -11.62
C ALA A 166 -1.40 14.72 -12.52
N ILE A 167 -0.21 15.06 -12.03
CA ILE A 167 0.76 15.97 -12.67
C ILE A 167 0.12 17.34 -12.93
N SER A 168 -0.45 17.55 -14.13
CA SER A 168 -1.10 18.79 -14.56
C SER A 168 -2.62 18.68 -14.72
N VAL A 169 -3.19 17.51 -14.45
CA VAL A 169 -4.63 17.24 -14.62
C VAL A 169 -5.32 17.27 -13.24
N PRO A 170 -6.26 18.19 -13.01
CA PRO A 170 -7.01 18.25 -11.77
C PRO A 170 -7.98 17.04 -11.66
N PHE A 171 -8.31 16.67 -10.42
CA PHE A 171 -9.14 15.51 -10.14
C PHE A 171 -10.52 15.55 -10.80
N GLU A 172 -11.11 16.72 -10.90
CA GLU A 172 -12.45 16.93 -11.49
C GLU A 172 -12.51 16.60 -12.98
N VAL A 173 -11.37 16.59 -13.67
CA VAL A 173 -11.25 16.13 -15.05
C VAL A 173 -11.12 14.62 -15.13
N GLN A 174 -10.51 14.00 -14.12
CA GLN A 174 -10.28 12.55 -14.06
C GLN A 174 -11.51 11.78 -13.58
N SER A 175 -12.31 12.35 -12.69
CA SER A 175 -13.45 11.66 -12.10
C SER A 175 -14.58 12.62 -11.76
N ARG A 176 -15.80 12.23 -12.14
CA ARG A 176 -17.02 12.97 -11.80
C ARG A 176 -17.57 12.66 -10.41
N VAL A 177 -17.06 11.59 -9.79
CA VAL A 177 -17.51 11.13 -8.46
C VAL A 177 -16.28 10.89 -7.58
N PRO A 178 -16.43 10.93 -6.25
CA PRO A 178 -15.36 10.52 -5.34
C PRO A 178 -14.89 9.09 -5.66
N ILE A 179 -13.60 8.81 -5.55
CA ILE A 179 -13.05 7.47 -5.84
C ILE A 179 -13.70 6.41 -4.92
N SER A 180 -13.97 6.76 -3.66
CA SER A 180 -14.63 5.86 -2.71
C SER A 180 -15.97 5.33 -3.18
N THR A 181 -16.71 6.07 -4.01
CA THR A 181 -18.00 5.59 -4.55
C THR A 181 -17.83 4.53 -5.63
N ARG A 182 -16.66 4.44 -6.27
CA ARG A 182 -16.38 3.39 -7.26
C ARG A 182 -16.26 2.01 -6.62
N ALA A 183 -15.88 1.93 -5.35
CA ALA A 183 -15.71 0.68 -4.60
C ALA A 183 -17.00 -0.17 -4.62
N ALA A 184 -18.17 0.46 -4.50
CA ALA A 184 -19.44 -0.23 -4.55
C ALA A 184 -19.67 -0.98 -5.88
N GLY A 185 -19.13 -0.47 -6.98
CA GLY A 185 -19.22 -1.13 -8.30
C GLY A 185 -18.43 -2.44 -8.39
N TYR A 186 -17.48 -2.65 -7.49
CA TYR A 186 -16.70 -3.90 -7.37
C TYR A 186 -17.17 -4.80 -6.23
N GLY A 187 -18.12 -4.32 -5.40
CA GLY A 187 -18.61 -5.05 -4.23
C GLY A 187 -17.87 -4.72 -2.92
N PHE A 188 -17.06 -3.68 -2.89
CA PHE A 188 -16.32 -3.25 -1.70
C PHE A 188 -17.04 -2.13 -0.94
N GLU A 189 -16.76 -2.03 0.35
CA GLU A 189 -17.04 -0.83 1.12
C GLU A 189 -16.04 0.28 0.76
N GLY A 190 -16.53 1.43 0.33
CA GLY A 190 -15.71 2.60 0.02
C GLY A 190 -15.75 3.63 1.14
N LEU A 191 -14.64 3.79 1.84
CA LEU A 191 -14.49 4.75 2.93
C LEU A 191 -13.77 6.02 2.46
N ARG A 192 -14.14 7.16 3.05
CA ARG A 192 -13.48 8.44 2.79
C ARG A 192 -13.20 9.16 4.10
N VAL A 193 -11.96 9.62 4.25
CA VAL A 193 -11.48 10.33 5.44
C VAL A 193 -10.69 11.56 5.02
N ASP A 194 -10.61 12.57 5.89
CA ASP A 194 -9.69 13.69 5.71
C ASP A 194 -8.24 13.17 5.88
N GLY A 195 -7.46 13.20 4.81
CA GLY A 195 -6.06 12.74 4.79
C GLY A 195 -5.10 13.61 5.61
N ASN A 196 -5.55 14.76 6.13
CA ASN A 196 -4.78 15.61 7.05
C ASN A 196 -5.16 15.41 8.53
N ASP A 197 -6.18 14.59 8.81
CA ASP A 197 -6.51 14.14 10.16
C ASP A 197 -5.87 12.78 10.45
N ILE A 198 -4.73 12.79 11.13
CA ILE A 198 -3.98 11.56 11.44
C ILE A 198 -4.78 10.56 12.28
N LEU A 199 -5.62 11.04 13.22
CA LEU A 199 -6.43 10.17 14.07
C LEU A 199 -7.61 9.59 13.29
N GLY A 200 -8.23 10.38 12.43
CA GLY A 200 -9.26 9.92 11.51
C GLY A 200 -8.73 8.87 10.54
N VAL A 201 -7.56 9.10 9.94
CA VAL A 201 -6.90 8.11 9.06
C VAL A 201 -6.58 6.83 9.81
N LEU A 202 -6.00 6.92 11.01
CA LEU A 202 -5.69 5.75 11.84
C LEU A 202 -6.95 4.93 12.15
N ALA A 203 -8.02 5.60 12.59
CA ALA A 203 -9.28 4.93 12.96
C ALA A 203 -9.93 4.21 11.78
N VAL A 204 -10.05 4.90 10.63
CA VAL A 204 -10.64 4.34 9.41
C VAL A 204 -9.79 3.19 8.85
N THR A 205 -8.47 3.33 8.87
CA THR A 205 -7.58 2.26 8.40
C THR A 205 -7.66 1.03 9.31
N ARG A 206 -7.71 1.19 10.62
CA ARG A 206 -7.92 0.06 11.57
C ARG A 206 -9.23 -0.65 11.30
N TYR A 207 -10.32 0.10 11.18
CA TYR A 207 -11.63 -0.45 10.87
C TYR A 207 -11.60 -1.29 9.58
N ALA A 208 -11.03 -0.74 8.49
CA ALA A 208 -10.91 -1.46 7.23
C ALA A 208 -10.06 -2.74 7.35
N MET A 209 -8.92 -2.66 8.04
CA MET A 209 -8.05 -3.83 8.24
C MET A 209 -8.70 -4.92 9.12
N GLU A 210 -9.50 -4.54 10.11
CA GLU A 210 -10.27 -5.48 10.92
C GLU A 210 -11.30 -6.23 10.07
N LYS A 211 -12.04 -5.52 9.23
CA LYS A 211 -13.01 -6.11 8.29
C LYS A 211 -12.35 -7.08 7.29
N ILE A 212 -11.27 -6.65 6.66
CA ILE A 212 -10.52 -7.48 5.73
C ILE A 212 -10.05 -8.80 6.39
N ARG A 213 -9.59 -8.74 7.65
CA ARG A 213 -9.19 -9.95 8.39
C ARG A 213 -10.37 -10.83 8.78
N ALA A 214 -11.56 -10.24 8.91
CA ALA A 214 -12.81 -10.98 9.16
C ALA A 214 -13.38 -11.63 7.87
N GLY A 215 -12.83 -11.30 6.69
CA GLY A 215 -13.31 -11.79 5.41
C GLY A 215 -14.48 -10.96 4.84
N GLU A 216 -14.53 -9.67 5.21
CA GLU A 216 -15.58 -8.74 4.77
C GLU A 216 -15.04 -7.73 3.75
#